data_c09800de777ec88642bff14838f72d5d
#
_entry.id   c09800de777ec88642bff14838f72d5d
#
_cell.length_a   1.000
_cell.length_b   1.000
_cell.length_c   1.000
_cell.angle_alpha   90.00
_cell.angle_beta   90.00
_cell.angle_gamma   90.00
#
_symmetry.space_group_name_H-M   'P 1'
#
loop_
_entity.id
_entity.type
_entity.pdbx_description
1 polymer ?
#
loop_
_entity_poly.entity_id
_entity_poly.type
_entity_poly.pdbx_seq_one_letter_code
_entity_poly.pdbx_strand_id
1 'polypeptide(L)'
;MHHVVENVFITLLFAGLCPRRLKFSTKIDEYRLQFHVINTLTLSVDVRPSISRACTRRCIMDPMCVSVNIGPPTDEKFICELSDSDHLNHPEDLKKREGFLYIGTEVIKSL
;
A
#
# COMPACT_ATOMS: atom_id res chain seq x y z
N MET A 1 1.92 -20.84 -24.45
CA MET A 1 2.10 -20.72 -24.67
C MET A 1 2.02 -20.08 -24.47
N HIS A 2 2.20 -20.33 -24.18
CA HIS A 2 2.43 -20.08 -24.12
C HIS A 2 2.21 -19.51 -23.69
N HIS A 3 1.98 -19.89 -23.15
CA HIS A 3 2.16 -19.81 -23.05
C HIS A 3 2.09 -19.47 -22.58
N VAL A 4 1.91 -19.79 -22.28
CA VAL A 4 2.12 -19.80 -22.12
C VAL A 4 2.22 -19.55 -21.58
N VAL A 5 2.19 -19.64 -21.31
CA VAL A 5 2.53 -19.55 -21.23
C VAL A 5 2.62 -19.21 -20.76
N GLU A 6 2.61 -19.34 -20.45
CA GLU A 6 2.95 -19.20 -20.44
C GLU A 6 2.86 -18.82 -19.88
N ASN A 7 2.87 -19.10 -19.54
CA ASN A 7 3.07 -18.96 -19.36
C ASN A 7 3.06 -18.65 -18.62
N VAL A 8 3.03 -18.89 -18.37
CA VAL A 8 3.21 -18.84 -18.10
C VAL A 8 3.20 -18.59 -17.40
N PHE A 9 3.28 -18.71 -16.99
CA PHE A 9 3.49 -18.67 -16.84
C PHE A 9 3.41 -18.41 -16.33
N ILE A 10 3.34 -18.70 -16.23
CA ILE A 10 3.38 -18.67 -16.00
C ILE A 10 3.25 -18.50 -15.29
N THR A 11 3.42 -18.55 -15.08
CA THR A 11 3.47 -18.46 -14.66
C THR A 11 3.44 -18.19 -13.80
N LEU A 12 3.73 -18.52 -13.51
CA LEU A 12 3.82 -18.34 -12.99
C LEU A 12 3.76 -18.01 -12.40
N LEU A 13 3.98 -18.17 -12.36
CA LEU A 13 3.97 -17.86 -12.17
C LEU A 13 3.97 -17.42 -11.91
N PHE A 14 4.20 -17.50 -11.86
CA PHE A 14 4.19 -17.01 -11.79
C PHE A 14 4.29 -16.65 -11.20
N ALA A 15 4.96 -17.20 -11.18
CA ALA A 15 5.14 -16.90 -10.65
C ALA A 15 5.12 -16.23 -9.95
N GLY A 16 5.81 -16.25 -9.76
CA GLY A 16 5.76 -15.38 -8.70
C GLY A 16 4.57 -14.59 -8.65
N LEU A 17 3.70 -15.15 -9.07
CA LEU A 17 2.52 -14.41 -9.12
C LEU A 17 1.59 -14.71 -8.01
N CYS A 18 2.08 -15.37 -6.99
CA CYS A 18 1.29 -15.47 -5.77
C CYS A 18 1.12 -14.08 -5.21
N PRO A 19 -0.08 -13.64 -4.98
CA PRO A 19 -0.29 -12.36 -4.37
C PRO A 19 0.35 -12.34 -3.00
N ARG A 20 0.94 -11.22 -2.65
CA ARG A 20 1.49 -11.07 -1.33
C ARG A 20 0.37 -11.10 -0.31
N ARG A 21 0.65 -11.68 0.82
CA ARG A 21 -0.33 -11.73 1.89
C ARG A 21 -0.15 -10.53 2.77
N LEU A 22 -0.74 -9.43 2.35
CA LEU A 22 -0.74 -8.21 3.13
C LEU A 22 -2.07 -8.07 3.83
N LYS A 23 -2.01 -7.84 5.11
CA LYS A 23 -3.20 -7.58 5.89
C LYS A 23 -3.07 -6.18 6.46
N PHE A 24 -3.92 -5.28 5.99
CA PHE A 24 -3.90 -3.89 6.44
C PHE A 24 -4.70 -3.80 7.73
N SER A 25 -4.04 -4.07 8.84
CA SER A 25 -4.70 -4.23 10.12
C SER A 25 -4.51 -3.05 11.07
N THR A 26 -3.59 -2.14 10.76
CA THR A 26 -3.28 -1.03 11.65
C THR A 26 -3.63 0.28 10.98
N LYS A 27 -4.54 1.04 11.59
CA LYS A 27 -4.90 2.37 11.12
C LYS A 27 -4.64 3.36 12.24
N ILE A 28 -3.85 4.37 11.95
CA ILE A 28 -3.52 5.38 12.94
C ILE A 28 -3.82 6.75 12.35
N ASP A 29 -4.86 7.39 12.89
CA ASP A 29 -5.28 8.71 12.47
C ASP A 29 -4.26 9.75 12.87
N GLU A 30 -4.05 10.75 12.02
CA GLU A 30 -3.20 11.88 12.29
C GLU A 30 -1.74 11.52 12.41
N TYR A 31 -1.33 10.43 11.72
CA TYR A 31 0.07 10.01 11.67
C TYR A 31 0.47 9.72 10.24
N ARG A 32 1.74 9.88 9.97
CA ARG A 32 2.33 9.65 8.65
C ARG A 32 3.69 8.99 8.86
N LEU A 33 3.95 7.92 8.11
CA LEU A 33 5.28 7.32 8.09
C LEU A 33 6.11 8.05 7.06
N GLN A 34 7.16 8.74 7.51
CA GLN A 34 8.01 9.55 6.63
C GLN A 34 9.28 8.80 6.25
N PHE A 35 9.94 9.28 5.21
CA PHE A 35 11.25 8.82 4.75
C PHE A 35 11.24 7.49 3.98
N HIS A 36 10.11 6.85 3.82
CA HIS A 36 10.06 5.54 3.17
C HIS A 36 9.08 5.51 2.01
N VAL A 37 8.65 6.67 1.54
CA VAL A 37 7.69 6.75 0.44
C VAL A 37 8.42 6.42 -0.86
N ILE A 38 7.92 5.42 -1.57
CA ILE A 38 8.51 5.01 -2.84
C ILE A 38 7.67 5.43 -4.03
N ASN A 39 6.42 5.80 -3.80
CA ASN A 39 5.57 6.28 -4.87
C ASN A 39 4.43 7.10 -4.28
N THR A 40 4.00 8.11 -5.01
CA THR A 40 2.91 8.97 -4.58
C THR A 40 1.89 9.04 -5.70
N LEU A 41 0.64 8.76 -5.36
CA LEU A 41 -0.46 8.74 -6.30
C LEU A 41 -1.50 9.77 -5.88
N THR A 42 -2.23 10.28 -6.85
CA THR A 42 -3.33 11.19 -6.60
C THR A 42 -4.62 10.48 -7.00
N LEU A 43 -5.54 10.36 -6.05
CA LEU A 43 -6.78 9.66 -6.27
C LEU A 43 -7.95 10.61 -6.13
N SER A 44 -8.98 10.41 -6.96
CA SER A 44 -10.16 11.23 -6.94
C SER A 44 -11.06 10.88 -5.75
N VAL A 45 -11.77 11.86 -5.20
CA VAL A 45 -12.65 11.61 -4.05
C VAL A 45 -13.83 10.72 -4.40
N ASP A 46 -14.16 10.59 -5.66
CA ASP A 46 -15.28 9.72 -6.04
C ASP A 46 -14.86 8.30 -6.31
N VAL A 47 -13.64 7.93 -5.92
CA VAL A 47 -13.17 6.54 -6.04
C VAL A 47 -13.99 5.65 -5.10
N ARG A 48 -14.46 4.56 -5.64
CA ARG A 48 -15.29 3.62 -4.89
C ARG A 48 -14.54 2.32 -4.66
N PRO A 49 -14.78 1.63 -3.54
CA PRO A 49 -15.75 1.99 -2.51
C PRO A 49 -15.24 3.01 -1.52
N SER A 50 -13.93 3.18 -1.40
CA SER A 50 -13.39 4.18 -0.48
C SER A 50 -11.96 4.50 -0.87
N ILE A 51 -11.49 5.65 -0.40
CA ILE A 51 -10.13 6.09 -0.63
C ILE A 51 -9.14 5.12 0.03
N SER A 52 -9.45 4.67 1.24
CA SER A 52 -8.57 3.73 1.93
C SER A 52 -8.39 2.45 1.14
N ARG A 53 -9.49 1.90 0.63
CA ARG A 53 -9.43 0.67 -0.14
C ARG A 53 -8.70 0.87 -1.46
N ALA A 54 -8.92 2.00 -2.11
CA ALA A 54 -8.25 2.30 -3.37
C ALA A 54 -6.75 2.42 -3.15
N CYS A 55 -6.34 3.09 -2.08
CA CYS A 55 -4.93 3.29 -1.78
C CYS A 55 -4.25 1.96 -1.41
N THR A 56 -4.88 1.16 -0.54
CA THR A 56 -4.28 -0.11 -0.14
C THR A 56 -4.21 -1.09 -1.31
N ARG A 57 -5.19 -1.02 -2.24
CA ARG A 57 -5.12 -1.87 -3.42
C ARG A 57 -3.88 -1.56 -4.25
N ARG A 58 -3.54 -0.27 -4.39
CA ARG A 58 -2.32 0.09 -5.12
C ARG A 58 -1.09 -0.43 -4.42
N CYS A 59 -1.11 -0.44 -3.10
CA CYS A 59 0.00 -1.00 -2.33
C CYS A 59 0.17 -2.50 -2.60
N ILE A 60 -0.94 -3.23 -2.66
CA ILE A 60 -0.88 -4.67 -2.94
C ILE A 60 -0.26 -4.93 -4.30
N MET A 61 -0.52 -4.05 -5.26
CA MET A 61 -0.02 -4.22 -6.62
C MET A 61 1.42 -3.82 -6.78
N ASP A 62 2.00 -3.12 -5.82
CA ASP A 62 3.40 -2.70 -5.87
C ASP A 62 4.23 -3.69 -5.05
N PRO A 63 5.18 -4.39 -5.68
CA PRO A 63 5.90 -5.46 -4.98
C PRO A 63 6.72 -4.99 -3.79
N MET A 64 7.05 -3.70 -3.71
CA MET A 64 7.84 -3.18 -2.61
C MET A 64 7.01 -2.53 -1.51
N CYS A 65 5.74 -2.30 -1.75
CA CYS A 65 4.92 -1.54 -0.80
C CYS A 65 4.45 -2.41 0.36
N VAL A 66 4.55 -1.90 1.58
CA VAL A 66 4.05 -2.60 2.77
C VAL A 66 3.19 -1.71 3.66
N SER A 67 3.07 -0.42 3.35
CA SER A 67 2.19 0.46 4.11
C SER A 67 1.85 1.66 3.26
N VAL A 68 0.82 2.41 3.68
CA VAL A 68 0.41 3.60 2.95
C VAL A 68 0.14 4.74 3.91
N ASN A 69 0.31 5.96 3.42
CA ASN A 69 -0.18 7.16 4.07
C ASN A 69 -1.21 7.80 3.15
N ILE A 70 -2.31 8.23 3.71
CA ILE A 70 -3.33 8.95 2.95
C ILE A 70 -3.37 10.37 3.48
N GLY A 71 -3.09 11.32 2.59
CA GLY A 71 -3.07 12.72 2.97
C GLY A 71 -4.45 13.35 2.90
N PRO A 72 -4.58 14.56 3.40
CA PRO A 72 -5.88 15.24 3.39
C PRO A 72 -6.31 15.58 1.97
N PRO A 73 -7.63 15.62 1.74
CA PRO A 73 -8.12 15.94 0.39
C PRO A 73 -7.81 17.36 0.01
N THR A 74 -7.45 17.55 -1.26
CA THR A 74 -7.18 18.88 -1.83
C THR A 74 -7.81 18.89 -3.20
N ASP A 75 -8.69 19.87 -3.46
CA ASP A 75 -9.33 19.98 -4.77
C ASP A 75 -9.97 18.67 -5.19
N GLU A 76 -10.69 18.04 -4.25
CA GLU A 76 -11.40 16.79 -4.50
C GLU A 76 -10.48 15.63 -4.86
N LYS A 77 -9.22 15.69 -4.42
CA LYS A 77 -8.26 14.62 -4.65
C LYS A 77 -7.55 14.29 -3.36
N PHE A 78 -7.14 13.04 -3.24
CA PHE A 78 -6.41 12.54 -2.09
C PHE A 78 -5.01 12.13 -2.55
N ILE A 79 -4.05 12.30 -1.67
CA ILE A 79 -2.70 11.80 -1.89
C ILE A 79 -2.60 10.44 -1.23
N CYS A 80 -2.09 9.48 -2.00
CA CYS A 80 -1.84 8.13 -1.52
C CYS A 80 -0.36 7.87 -1.64
N GLU A 81 0.33 7.75 -0.52
CA GLU A 81 1.77 7.49 -0.50
C GLU A 81 2.01 6.04 -0.19
N LEU A 82 2.74 5.36 -1.09
CA LEU A 82 3.12 3.97 -0.89
C LEU A 82 4.50 3.92 -0.28
N SER A 83 4.67 3.10 0.75
CA SER A 83 5.93 3.04 1.49
C SER A 83 6.48 1.62 1.51
N ASP A 84 7.81 1.50 1.48
CA ASP A 84 8.47 0.20 1.54
C ASP A 84 8.88 -0.20 2.96
N SER A 85 8.40 0.53 3.95
CA SER A 85 8.60 0.17 5.34
C SER A 85 7.29 0.37 6.10
N ASP A 86 7.31 0.13 7.39
CA ASP A 86 6.10 0.21 8.19
C ASP A 86 6.42 0.61 9.62
N HIS A 87 5.36 0.69 10.43
CA HIS A 87 5.47 1.10 11.82
C HIS A 87 6.20 0.09 12.69
N LEU A 88 6.30 -1.16 12.25
CA LEU A 88 7.00 -2.19 13.01
C LEU A 88 8.51 -2.10 12.83
N ASN A 89 8.93 -1.80 11.60
CA ASN A 89 10.35 -1.74 11.27
C ASN A 89 10.96 -0.37 11.55
N HIS A 90 10.17 0.69 11.44
CA HIS A 90 10.67 2.06 11.63
C HIS A 90 9.68 2.88 12.44
N PRO A 91 9.40 2.47 13.69
CA PRO A 91 8.45 3.23 14.50
C PRO A 91 8.90 4.66 14.77
N GLU A 92 10.20 4.91 14.74
CA GLU A 92 10.72 6.26 14.98
C GLU A 92 10.35 7.22 13.87
N ASP A 93 9.99 6.71 12.69
CA ASP A 93 9.63 7.54 11.54
C ASP A 93 8.13 7.74 11.40
N LEU A 94 7.34 7.14 12.28
CA LEU A 94 5.91 7.36 12.32
C LEU A 94 5.64 8.58 13.16
N LYS A 95 5.28 9.69 12.51
CA LYS A 95 5.17 10.99 13.16
C LYS A 95 3.76 11.52 13.05
N LYS A 96 3.37 12.28 14.06
CA LYS A 96 2.06 12.92 14.03
C LYS A 96 2.02 13.92 12.88
N ARG A 97 0.96 13.83 12.08
CA ARG A 97 0.77 14.74 10.96
C ARG A 97 -0.72 14.92 10.75
N GLU A 98 -1.18 16.12 11.02
CA GLU A 98 -2.60 16.44 10.95
C GLU A 98 -3.15 16.17 9.55
N GLY A 99 -4.31 15.55 9.50
CA GLY A 99 -4.97 15.28 8.23
C GLY A 99 -4.54 14.00 7.54
N PHE A 100 -3.50 13.35 8.03
CA PHE A 100 -3.04 12.10 7.44
C PHE A 100 -3.64 10.89 8.14
N LEU A 101 -3.71 9.79 7.41
CA LEU A 101 -4.09 8.49 7.94
C LEU A 101 -3.02 7.50 7.53
N TYR A 102 -2.40 6.86 8.50
CA TYR A 102 -1.42 5.81 8.23
C TYR A 102 -2.13 4.46 8.28
N ILE A 103 -1.86 3.62 7.30
CA ILE A 103 -2.38 2.24 7.30
C ILE A 103 -1.21 1.30 7.11
N GLY A 104 -0.95 0.50 8.14
CA GLY A 104 0.15 -0.44 8.11
C GLY A 104 -0.33 -1.86 7.92
N THR A 105 0.59 -2.71 7.50
CA THR A 105 0.29 -4.10 7.27
C THR A 105 0.98 -4.97 8.29
N GLU A 106 0.44 -6.16 8.38
CA GLU A 106 1.05 -7.25 9.09
C GLU A 106 1.37 -8.29 8.05
N VAL A 107 2.65 -8.54 7.82
CA VAL A 107 3.03 -9.55 6.83
C VAL A 107 2.75 -10.91 7.46
N ILE A 108 1.91 -11.69 6.78
CA ILE A 108 1.59 -13.03 7.25
C ILE A 108 2.72 -13.93 6.85
N LYS A 109 3.43 -14.44 7.84
CA LYS A 109 4.57 -15.29 7.59
C LYS A 109 4.09 -16.69 7.27
N SER A 110 4.73 -17.29 6.31
CA SER A 110 4.50 -18.66 5.98
C SER A 110 5.08 -19.53 7.06
N LEU A 111 4.43 -20.59 7.37
CA LEU A 111 4.89 -21.51 8.40
C LEU A 111 5.62 -22.69 7.83
#